data_6ece17f31d0658c01e8666448c8669f0
#
_entry.id   6ece17f31d0658c01e8666448c8669f0
#
_cell.length_a   1.000
_cell.length_b   1.000
_cell.length_c   1.000
_cell.angle_alpha   90.00
_cell.angle_beta   90.00
_cell.angle_gamma   90.00
#
_symmetry.space_group_name_H-M   'P 1'
#
loop_
_entity.id
_entity.type
_entity.pdbx_description
1 polymer ?
#
loop_
_entity_poly.entity_id
_entity_poly.type
_entity_poly.pdbx_seq_one_letter_code
_entity_poly.pdbx_strand_id
1 'polypeptide(L)'
;LDLGPAWLDRYVRAILGEASAFGLEEAIVNGTGKNMFIGMNRQVGTGVMVTDGVYPVKNTVKLTSFRPEVYGAFLAQLATDDNGNARAVPEVLFICNPTDYLTKVMPATTMLKPDGTYAGNVTPIPTRIIQSVQVPSGKAIIGLGKRYFAALGTAKSGKIEYDDSYHFLEDERMYLVKLYGHGEPLDNKAFVYADISELSPMRYLVENYATPKSADLASLSIGSLTLSPAFAADKTEYAAATTNATNTITAAAQDGSASIEIKVGSTEVTNGGSATWASGSNTVTVKVTNGSAVKTYTVTVTKS
;
A
#
# COMPACT_ATOMS: atom_id res chain seq x y z
N LEU A 1 1.40 7.62 51.88
CA LEU A 1 2.17 6.46 51.38
C LEU A 1 3.64 6.78 51.59
N ASP A 2 4.23 6.23 52.65
CA ASP A 2 5.67 6.35 52.89
C ASP A 2 6.39 5.36 51.96
N LEU A 3 6.72 5.85 50.79
CA LEU A 3 7.48 5.10 49.78
C LEU A 3 8.96 5.19 50.17
N GLY A 4 9.43 4.24 51.01
CA GLY A 4 10.77 4.27 51.56
C GLY A 4 11.91 4.34 50.52
N PRO A 5 13.18 4.60 50.97
CA PRO A 5 14.35 4.81 50.09
C PRO A 5 14.58 3.71 49.05
N ALA A 6 14.28 2.46 49.40
CA ALA A 6 14.44 1.32 48.48
C ALA A 6 13.45 1.34 47.29
N TRP A 7 12.28 1.97 47.42
CA TRP A 7 11.38 2.17 46.33
C TRP A 7 11.90 3.29 45.39
N LEU A 8 12.37 4.39 45.97
CA LEU A 8 12.92 5.52 45.24
C LEU A 8 14.14 5.10 44.40
N ASP A 9 15.06 4.32 44.95
CA ASP A 9 16.22 3.78 44.25
C ASP A 9 15.77 2.95 43.02
N ARG A 10 14.79 2.06 43.17
CA ARG A 10 14.25 1.28 42.04
C ARG A 10 13.60 2.14 40.99
N TYR A 11 12.84 3.14 41.41
CA TYR A 11 12.16 4.08 40.49
C TYR A 11 13.16 4.90 39.67
N VAL A 12 14.16 5.50 40.32
CA VAL A 12 15.21 6.27 39.64
C VAL A 12 15.99 5.40 38.65
N ARG A 13 16.34 4.16 39.03
CA ARG A 13 17.02 3.21 38.12
C ARG A 13 16.17 2.85 36.93
N ALA A 14 14.87 2.69 37.07
CA ALA A 14 13.97 2.42 35.96
C ALA A 14 13.92 3.61 34.99
N ILE A 15 13.75 4.83 35.48
CA ILE A 15 13.74 6.05 34.67
C ILE A 15 15.08 6.24 33.94
N LEU A 16 16.21 6.05 34.61
CA LEU A 16 17.53 6.16 33.99
C LEU A 16 17.76 5.08 32.91
N GLY A 17 17.22 3.89 33.11
CA GLY A 17 17.22 2.82 32.11
C GLY A 17 16.44 3.21 30.86
N GLU A 18 15.23 3.73 31.02
CA GLU A 18 14.38 4.22 29.91
C GLU A 18 15.03 5.41 29.19
N ALA A 19 15.58 6.38 29.93
CA ALA A 19 16.29 7.53 29.35
C ALA A 19 17.53 7.11 28.57
N SER A 20 18.25 6.09 29.03
CA SER A 20 19.41 5.54 28.31
C SER A 20 19.00 4.83 27.02
N ALA A 21 17.90 4.09 27.01
CA ALA A 21 17.37 3.45 25.81
C ALA A 21 16.91 4.51 24.78
N PHE A 22 16.21 5.54 25.26
CA PHE A 22 15.76 6.66 24.43
C PHE A 22 16.94 7.42 23.81
N GLY A 23 17.97 7.73 24.60
CA GLY A 23 19.18 8.39 24.09
C GLY A 23 19.98 7.54 23.10
N LEU A 24 19.98 6.20 23.28
CA LEU A 24 20.60 5.29 22.33
C LEU A 24 19.81 5.23 21.01
N GLU A 25 18.50 5.22 21.07
CA GLU A 25 17.62 5.29 19.90
C GLU A 25 17.86 6.59 19.12
N GLU A 26 17.90 7.73 19.81
CA GLU A 26 18.23 9.02 19.21
C GLU A 26 19.60 9.01 18.53
N ALA A 27 20.61 8.46 19.20
CA ALA A 27 21.96 8.36 18.67
C ALA A 27 22.03 7.51 17.39
N ILE A 28 21.30 6.39 17.32
CA ILE A 28 21.25 5.53 16.13
C ILE A 28 20.48 6.18 14.97
N VAL A 29 19.40 6.86 15.27
CA VAL A 29 18.51 7.46 14.24
C VAL A 29 19.06 8.79 13.73
N ASN A 30 19.38 9.73 14.64
CA ASN A 30 19.69 11.13 14.35
C ASN A 30 21.08 11.58 14.78
N GLY A 31 21.85 10.73 15.43
CA GLY A 31 23.11 11.09 16.05
C GLY A 31 24.02 11.92 15.14
N THR A 32 24.67 12.91 15.70
CA THR A 32 25.49 13.88 14.95
C THR A 32 26.89 13.39 14.64
N GLY A 33 27.38 12.36 15.34
CA GLY A 33 28.77 11.93 15.33
C GLY A 33 29.65 12.62 16.36
N LYS A 34 29.23 13.80 16.88
CA LYS A 34 30.01 14.52 17.91
C LYS A 34 29.62 14.00 19.29
N ASN A 35 30.50 13.25 19.93
CA ASN A 35 30.29 12.62 21.23
C ASN A 35 29.10 11.68 21.29
N MET A 36 28.65 11.18 20.17
CA MET A 36 27.54 10.24 20.00
C MET A 36 27.68 9.49 18.67
N PHE A 37 26.84 8.49 18.44
CA PHE A 37 26.82 7.74 17.18
C PHE A 37 26.59 8.65 15.97
N ILE A 38 26.98 8.16 14.78
CA ILE A 38 26.59 8.77 13.51
C ILE A 38 25.27 8.16 13.10
N GLY A 39 24.22 8.96 13.08
CA GLY A 39 22.85 8.51 12.81
C GLY A 39 22.65 7.99 11.39
N MET A 40 21.65 7.13 11.22
CA MET A 40 21.28 6.57 9.91
C MET A 40 20.87 7.66 8.90
N ASN A 41 20.40 8.82 9.37
CA ASN A 41 20.02 9.97 8.54
C ASN A 41 21.21 10.86 8.16
N ARG A 42 22.45 10.53 8.55
CA ARG A 42 23.66 11.33 8.27
C ARG A 42 24.39 10.85 7.03
N GLN A 43 25.05 11.80 6.36
CA GLN A 43 25.97 11.49 5.27
C GLN A 43 27.29 10.98 5.84
N VAL A 44 27.80 9.90 5.27
CA VAL A 44 29.09 9.29 5.64
C VAL A 44 29.91 9.01 4.38
N GLY A 45 31.20 8.75 4.53
CA GLY A 45 32.10 8.38 3.44
C GLY A 45 33.00 9.51 2.95
N THR A 46 33.79 9.20 1.91
CA THR A 46 34.80 10.11 1.37
C THR A 46 34.16 11.35 0.76
N GLY A 47 34.73 12.52 1.09
CA GLY A 47 34.25 13.82 0.55
C GLY A 47 33.10 14.45 1.34
N VAL A 48 32.59 13.82 2.38
CA VAL A 48 31.59 14.42 3.26
C VAL A 48 32.25 15.48 4.13
N MET A 49 31.75 16.71 4.08
CA MET A 49 32.24 17.80 4.89
C MET A 49 31.70 17.72 6.32
N VAL A 50 32.53 17.30 7.24
CA VAL A 50 32.22 17.26 8.68
C VAL A 50 32.64 18.55 9.33
N THR A 51 31.72 19.26 9.97
CA THR A 51 32.00 20.53 10.64
C THR A 51 31.93 20.34 12.14
N ASP A 52 33.01 20.61 12.82
CA ASP A 52 33.08 20.50 14.30
C ASP A 52 32.72 19.10 14.85
N GLY A 53 33.01 18.05 14.08
CA GLY A 53 32.63 16.68 14.40
C GLY A 53 31.14 16.31 14.11
N VAL A 54 30.38 17.25 13.55
CA VAL A 54 28.98 17.05 13.17
C VAL A 54 28.88 16.65 11.70
N TYR A 55 28.32 15.48 11.44
CA TYR A 55 28.01 14.96 10.11
C TYR A 55 26.75 15.62 9.55
N PRO A 56 26.75 16.05 8.27
CA PRO A 56 25.57 16.66 7.67
C PRO A 56 24.42 15.66 7.52
N VAL A 57 23.18 16.16 7.58
CA VAL A 57 21.99 15.36 7.33
C VAL A 57 21.89 15.05 5.83
N LYS A 58 21.41 13.86 5.49
CA LYS A 58 21.11 13.47 4.11
C LYS A 58 20.00 14.33 3.51
N ASN A 59 20.09 14.61 2.22
CA ASN A 59 18.96 15.14 1.48
C ASN A 59 17.82 14.13 1.46
N THR A 60 16.59 14.64 1.55
CA THR A 60 15.42 13.77 1.50
C THR A 60 15.05 13.40 0.07
N VAL A 61 14.63 12.14 -0.13
CA VAL A 61 14.10 11.63 -1.38
C VAL A 61 12.61 11.34 -1.19
N LYS A 62 11.76 11.85 -2.07
CA LYS A 62 10.31 11.65 -1.97
C LYS A 62 9.93 10.20 -2.22
N LEU A 63 9.09 9.64 -1.33
CA LEU A 63 8.41 8.36 -1.50
C LEU A 63 6.91 8.62 -1.49
N THR A 64 6.26 8.46 -2.64
CA THR A 64 4.84 8.79 -2.81
C THR A 64 3.90 7.59 -2.79
N SER A 65 4.43 6.37 -2.95
CA SER A 65 3.61 5.15 -2.99
C SER A 65 4.47 3.90 -2.74
N PHE A 66 3.85 2.86 -2.18
CA PHE A 66 4.43 1.51 -2.12
C PHE A 66 4.12 0.66 -3.37
N ARG A 67 3.64 1.27 -4.46
CA ARG A 67 3.49 0.53 -5.72
C ARG A 67 4.85 0.00 -6.18
N PRO A 68 4.91 -1.22 -6.77
CA PRO A 68 6.17 -1.86 -7.12
C PRO A 68 7.10 -1.00 -7.98
N GLU A 69 6.55 -0.23 -8.94
CA GLU A 69 7.30 0.65 -9.82
C GLU A 69 7.91 1.85 -9.09
N VAL A 70 7.18 2.46 -8.14
CA VAL A 70 7.65 3.63 -7.36
C VAL A 70 8.59 3.18 -6.26
N TYR A 71 8.18 2.17 -5.49
CA TYR A 71 8.99 1.68 -4.37
C TYR A 71 10.26 0.97 -4.85
N GLY A 72 10.17 0.21 -5.95
CA GLY A 72 11.33 -0.42 -6.57
C GLY A 72 12.35 0.60 -7.06
N ALA A 73 11.91 1.65 -7.77
CA ALA A 73 12.79 2.75 -8.19
C ALA A 73 13.44 3.49 -7.00
N PHE A 74 12.68 3.71 -5.92
CA PHE A 74 13.22 4.28 -4.68
C PHE A 74 14.30 3.38 -4.06
N LEU A 75 14.06 2.08 -3.95
CA LEU A 75 14.97 1.10 -3.35
C LEU A 75 16.20 0.79 -4.23
N ALA A 76 16.14 1.07 -5.53
CA ALA A 76 17.29 0.90 -6.43
C ALA A 76 18.52 1.70 -5.97
N GLN A 77 18.33 2.80 -5.24
CA GLN A 77 19.42 3.57 -4.62
C GLN A 77 20.23 2.75 -3.60
N LEU A 78 19.61 1.73 -2.98
CA LEU A 78 20.27 0.83 -2.03
C LEU A 78 21.03 -0.31 -2.71
N ALA A 79 20.81 -0.55 -4.01
CA ALA A 79 21.38 -1.68 -4.75
C ALA A 79 22.85 -1.52 -5.12
N THR A 80 23.46 -0.38 -4.83
CA THR A 80 24.89 -0.11 -5.03
C THR A 80 25.50 0.48 -3.77
N ASP A 81 26.79 0.19 -3.52
CA ASP A 81 27.55 0.86 -2.47
C ASP A 81 28.16 2.18 -2.97
N ASP A 82 28.93 2.86 -2.11
CA ASP A 82 29.59 4.13 -2.45
C ASP A 82 30.68 3.96 -3.50
N ASN A 83 31.24 2.78 -3.66
CA ASN A 83 32.24 2.45 -4.67
C ASN A 83 31.63 2.01 -6.01
N GLY A 84 30.29 1.97 -6.10
CA GLY A 84 29.58 1.53 -7.30
C GLY A 84 29.41 0.00 -7.43
N ASN A 85 29.81 -0.79 -6.43
CA ASN A 85 29.60 -2.23 -6.46
C ASN A 85 28.13 -2.57 -6.25
N ALA A 86 27.60 -3.46 -7.07
CA ALA A 86 26.23 -3.92 -6.93
C ALA A 86 26.06 -4.79 -5.68
N ARG A 87 24.92 -4.67 -5.02
CA ARG A 87 24.52 -5.50 -3.87
C ARG A 87 23.05 -5.89 -3.92
N ALA A 88 22.73 -7.06 -3.36
CA ALA A 88 21.35 -7.50 -3.21
C ALA A 88 20.64 -6.72 -2.10
N VAL A 89 19.34 -6.49 -2.30
CA VAL A 89 18.43 -5.85 -1.35
C VAL A 89 17.31 -6.84 -1.01
N PRO A 90 17.59 -7.88 -0.19
CA PRO A 90 16.61 -8.92 0.10
C PRO A 90 15.53 -8.47 1.09
N GLU A 91 15.86 -7.53 1.94
CA GLU A 91 15.01 -7.01 3.01
C GLU A 91 15.40 -5.57 3.31
N VAL A 92 14.44 -4.73 3.63
CA VAL A 92 14.68 -3.35 4.04
C VAL A 92 14.07 -3.04 5.40
N LEU A 93 14.74 -2.15 6.13
CA LEU A 93 14.26 -1.54 7.34
C LEU A 93 13.57 -0.21 6.97
N PHE A 94 12.39 0.02 7.54
CA PHE A 94 11.62 1.25 7.38
C PHE A 94 11.31 1.83 8.77
N ILE A 95 11.91 2.97 9.11
CA ILE A 95 11.75 3.62 10.41
C ILE A 95 10.99 4.92 10.20
N CYS A 96 9.87 5.11 10.90
CA CYS A 96 9.05 6.32 10.81
C CYS A 96 8.44 6.71 12.16
N ASN A 97 7.93 7.94 12.24
CA ASN A 97 7.20 8.40 13.41
C ASN A 97 5.91 7.58 13.63
N PRO A 98 5.52 7.27 14.88
CA PRO A 98 4.28 6.53 15.17
C PRO A 98 3.03 7.15 14.57
N THR A 99 2.90 8.48 14.61
CA THR A 99 1.77 9.19 14.01
C THR A 99 1.73 9.02 12.50
N ASP A 100 2.88 9.16 11.83
CA ASP A 100 2.98 8.95 10.38
C ASP A 100 2.75 7.48 10.00
N TYR A 101 3.16 6.54 10.85
CA TYR A 101 2.82 5.13 10.65
C TYR A 101 1.30 4.95 10.56
N LEU A 102 0.55 5.44 11.54
CA LEU A 102 -0.89 5.25 11.61
C LEU A 102 -1.64 6.02 10.51
N THR A 103 -1.18 7.24 10.19
CA THR A 103 -1.90 8.13 9.26
C THR A 103 -1.50 7.98 7.80
N LYS A 104 -0.30 7.49 7.51
CA LYS A 104 0.25 7.42 6.14
C LYS A 104 0.71 6.02 5.75
N VAL A 105 1.58 5.40 6.56
CA VAL A 105 2.22 4.13 6.20
C VAL A 105 1.22 2.98 6.28
N MET A 106 0.47 2.87 7.37
CA MET A 106 -0.55 1.84 7.52
C MET A 106 -1.60 1.88 6.40
N PRO A 107 -2.22 3.04 6.05
CA PRO A 107 -3.14 3.10 4.91
C PRO A 107 -2.49 2.78 3.56
N ALA A 108 -1.18 3.07 3.41
CA ALA A 108 -0.44 2.81 2.18
C ALA A 108 0.04 1.36 2.04
N THR A 109 0.03 0.58 3.13
CA THR A 109 0.49 -0.81 3.17
C THR A 109 -0.60 -1.81 3.60
N THR A 110 -1.83 -1.35 3.79
CA THR A 110 -2.95 -2.22 4.16
C THR A 110 -3.76 -2.60 2.92
N MET A 111 -4.05 -3.88 2.75
CA MET A 111 -4.80 -4.44 1.64
C MET A 111 -6.12 -5.06 2.10
N LEU A 112 -7.23 -4.69 1.46
CA LEU A 112 -8.50 -5.38 1.61
C LEU A 112 -8.49 -6.66 0.79
N LYS A 113 -8.68 -7.80 1.41
CA LYS A 113 -8.78 -9.09 0.74
C LYS A 113 -10.18 -9.34 0.20
N PRO A 114 -10.34 -10.26 -0.76
CA PRO A 114 -11.65 -10.62 -1.30
C PRO A 114 -12.68 -11.13 -0.26
N ASP A 115 -12.18 -11.68 0.84
CA ASP A 115 -12.99 -12.17 1.96
C ASP A 115 -13.50 -11.05 2.90
N GLY A 116 -13.17 -9.77 2.60
CA GLY A 116 -13.54 -8.62 3.40
C GLY A 116 -12.61 -8.37 4.60
N THR A 117 -11.53 -9.14 4.78
CA THR A 117 -10.54 -8.92 5.83
C THR A 117 -9.39 -8.03 5.35
N TYR A 118 -8.67 -7.40 6.30
CA TYR A 118 -7.50 -6.59 5.98
C TYR A 118 -6.20 -7.37 6.13
N ALA A 119 -5.28 -7.20 5.16
CA ALA A 119 -3.89 -7.60 5.28
C ALA A 119 -3.04 -6.35 5.49
N GLY A 120 -2.38 -6.24 6.63
CA GLY A 120 -1.47 -5.13 6.95
C GLY A 120 -0.04 -5.40 6.51
N ASN A 121 0.76 -4.33 6.38
CA ASN A 121 2.18 -4.36 6.03
C ASN A 121 2.47 -5.11 4.71
N VAL A 122 1.58 -4.98 3.74
CA VAL A 122 1.77 -5.55 2.40
C VAL A 122 2.68 -4.64 1.59
N THR A 123 3.89 -5.11 1.31
CA THR A 123 4.91 -4.38 0.56
C THR A 123 5.50 -5.28 -0.54
N PRO A 124 5.96 -4.71 -1.67
CA PRO A 124 6.51 -5.49 -2.80
C PRO A 124 7.77 -6.27 -2.47
N ILE A 125 8.48 -5.87 -1.42
CA ILE A 125 9.70 -6.52 -0.91
C ILE A 125 9.56 -6.64 0.61
N PRO A 126 10.14 -7.67 1.27
CA PRO A 126 10.14 -7.77 2.72
C PRO A 126 10.63 -6.48 3.37
N THR A 127 9.74 -5.79 4.07
CA THR A 127 10.01 -4.51 4.71
C THR A 127 9.66 -4.60 6.19
N ARG A 128 10.67 -4.43 7.05
CA ARG A 128 10.48 -4.37 8.50
C ARG A 128 10.19 -2.94 8.91
N ILE A 129 8.95 -2.66 9.29
CA ILE A 129 8.53 -1.34 9.74
C ILE A 129 8.77 -1.23 11.26
N ILE A 130 9.47 -0.17 11.67
CA ILE A 130 9.75 0.19 13.05
C ILE A 130 9.22 1.61 13.30
N GLN A 131 8.51 1.78 14.40
CA GLN A 131 8.06 3.08 14.85
C GLN A 131 9.09 3.67 15.81
N SER A 132 9.53 4.90 15.54
CA SER A 132 10.47 5.64 16.38
C SER A 132 10.02 7.09 16.52
N VAL A 133 9.95 7.57 17.74
CA VAL A 133 9.64 8.98 18.03
C VAL A 133 10.77 9.91 17.65
N GLN A 134 11.97 9.39 17.39
CA GLN A 134 13.15 10.14 16.98
C GLN A 134 13.12 10.58 15.52
N VAL A 135 12.24 9.95 14.70
CA VAL A 135 12.08 10.37 13.31
C VAL A 135 11.09 11.54 13.23
N PRO A 136 11.48 12.67 12.62
CA PRO A 136 10.59 13.81 12.45
C PRO A 136 9.35 13.45 11.62
N SER A 137 8.21 14.11 11.92
CA SER A 137 6.98 13.90 11.15
C SER A 137 7.17 14.21 9.67
N GLY A 138 6.55 13.42 8.81
CA GLY A 138 6.70 13.49 7.36
C GLY A 138 7.98 12.87 6.81
N LYS A 139 8.83 12.30 7.68
CA LYS A 139 10.08 11.67 7.27
C LYS A 139 10.12 10.19 7.64
N ALA A 140 10.98 9.45 6.94
CA ALA A 140 11.30 8.06 7.26
C ALA A 140 12.76 7.78 6.92
N ILE A 141 13.33 6.77 7.57
CA ILE A 141 14.64 6.23 7.23
C ILE A 141 14.42 4.85 6.65
N ILE A 142 14.90 4.62 5.43
CA ILE A 142 14.72 3.36 4.72
C ILE A 142 16.11 2.85 4.34
N GLY A 143 16.42 1.59 4.67
CA GLY A 143 17.74 1.08 4.36
C GLY A 143 18.00 -0.36 4.79
N LEU A 144 19.26 -0.73 4.69
CA LEU A 144 19.76 -2.06 4.99
C LEU A 144 20.23 -2.12 6.45
N GLY A 145 19.39 -2.63 7.36
CA GLY A 145 19.71 -2.67 8.79
C GLY A 145 21.04 -3.36 9.12
N LYS A 146 21.42 -4.38 8.35
CA LYS A 146 22.71 -5.08 8.48
C LYS A 146 23.93 -4.21 8.09
N ARG A 147 23.72 -3.05 7.50
CA ARG A 147 24.73 -2.09 7.11
C ARG A 147 24.90 -0.93 8.10
N TYR A 148 24.36 -1.07 9.30
CA TYR A 148 24.65 -0.20 10.42
C TYR A 148 25.54 -0.94 11.41
N PHE A 149 26.72 -0.41 11.64
CA PHE A 149 27.61 -0.91 12.71
C PHE A 149 27.22 -0.27 14.03
N ALA A 150 27.12 -1.05 15.08
CA ALA A 150 26.95 -0.52 16.43
C ALA A 150 27.72 -1.39 17.44
N ALA A 151 28.50 -0.77 18.27
CA ALA A 151 29.21 -1.41 19.36
C ALA A 151 29.02 -0.62 20.65
N LEU A 152 28.69 -1.31 21.73
CA LEU A 152 28.58 -0.76 23.08
C LEU A 152 29.69 -1.33 23.94
N GLY A 153 30.34 -0.45 24.72
CA GLY A 153 31.37 -0.87 25.67
C GLY A 153 30.77 -1.72 26.79
N THR A 154 31.35 -2.87 27.07
CA THR A 154 30.80 -3.84 28.03
C THR A 154 31.18 -3.56 29.48
N ALA A 155 32.30 -2.86 29.75
CA ALA A 155 32.86 -2.77 31.09
C ALA A 155 32.07 -1.87 32.06
N LYS A 156 31.53 -0.74 31.58
CA LYS A 156 30.72 0.20 32.41
C LYS A 156 29.57 0.83 31.65
N SER A 157 29.32 0.44 30.41
CA SER A 157 28.29 1.02 29.57
C SER A 157 26.90 0.64 30.04
N GLY A 158 26.05 1.64 30.28
CA GLY A 158 24.69 1.43 30.77
C GLY A 158 24.57 1.00 32.23
N LYS A 159 25.68 0.89 32.98
CA LYS A 159 25.64 0.63 34.40
C LYS A 159 25.30 1.92 35.16
N ILE A 160 24.29 1.83 36.01
CA ILE A 160 23.90 2.93 36.91
C ILE A 160 24.77 2.84 38.15
N GLU A 161 25.63 3.82 38.32
CA GLU A 161 26.45 4.00 39.52
C GLU A 161 25.74 5.03 40.42
N TYR A 162 26.03 4.98 41.72
CA TYR A 162 25.55 5.96 42.68
C TYR A 162 26.67 6.36 43.65
N ASP A 163 26.56 7.55 44.21
CA ASP A 163 27.46 8.12 45.20
C ASP A 163 26.62 8.83 46.28
N ASP A 164 26.88 8.47 47.52
CA ASP A 164 26.23 9.04 48.71
C ASP A 164 27.14 10.06 49.41
N SER A 165 28.36 10.29 48.90
CA SER A 165 29.38 11.13 49.58
C SER A 165 29.36 12.58 49.11
N TYR A 166 28.91 12.87 47.89
CA TYR A 166 29.03 14.20 47.26
C TYR A 166 28.16 15.28 47.94
N HIS A 167 26.92 14.91 48.32
CA HIS A 167 25.97 15.76 49.06
C HIS A 167 25.57 15.13 50.39
N PHE A 168 26.59 14.69 51.16
CA PHE A 168 26.36 13.97 52.43
C PHE A 168 25.57 14.80 53.47
N LEU A 169 25.79 16.12 53.50
CA LEU A 169 25.12 17.01 54.45
C LEU A 169 23.67 17.28 54.11
N GLU A 170 23.33 17.14 52.84
CA GLU A 170 21.97 17.32 52.31
C GLU A 170 21.16 16.03 52.27
N ASP A 171 21.74 14.90 52.69
CA ASP A 171 21.14 13.54 52.63
C ASP A 171 20.67 13.15 51.22
N GLU A 172 21.46 13.54 50.19
CA GLU A 172 21.17 13.29 48.80
C GLU A 172 22.03 12.15 48.23
N ARG A 173 21.41 11.33 47.37
CA ARG A 173 22.10 10.32 46.57
C ARG A 173 22.20 10.76 45.10
N MET A 174 23.40 10.79 44.59
CA MET A 174 23.65 11.08 43.18
C MET A 174 23.71 9.79 42.35
N TYR A 175 23.01 9.79 41.23
CA TYR A 175 23.04 8.68 40.27
C TYR A 175 23.72 9.11 38.99
N LEU A 176 24.54 8.22 38.44
CA LEU A 176 25.28 8.47 37.18
C LEU A 176 25.12 7.25 36.27
N VAL A 177 24.70 7.50 35.02
CA VAL A 177 24.76 6.53 33.94
C VAL A 177 25.71 7.00 32.86
N LYS A 178 26.62 6.13 32.43
CA LYS A 178 27.55 6.40 31.32
C LYS A 178 27.31 5.37 30.23
N LEU A 179 27.12 5.85 29.02
CA LEU A 179 27.02 5.01 27.83
C LEU A 179 28.24 5.28 26.94
N TYR A 180 29.06 4.26 26.73
CA TYR A 180 30.18 4.31 25.81
C TYR A 180 29.88 3.40 24.64
N GLY A 181 30.02 3.93 23.44
CA GLY A 181 29.78 3.15 22.24
C GLY A 181 30.16 3.91 20.99
N HIS A 182 30.16 3.21 19.88
CA HIS A 182 30.33 3.77 18.55
C HIS A 182 29.30 3.12 17.64
N GLY A 183 28.70 3.91 16.75
CA GLY A 183 27.78 3.44 15.73
C GLY A 183 27.80 4.33 14.51
N GLU A 184 27.79 3.70 13.32
CA GLU A 184 27.82 4.41 12.05
C GLU A 184 27.21 3.55 10.92
N PRO A 185 26.64 4.17 9.87
CA PRO A 185 26.37 3.49 8.62
C PRO A 185 27.68 3.06 7.96
N LEU A 186 27.76 1.82 7.44
CA LEU A 186 28.96 1.30 6.78
C LEU A 186 29.23 1.96 5.43
N ASP A 187 28.24 2.53 4.79
CA ASP A 187 28.34 3.34 3.57
C ASP A 187 27.18 4.32 3.49
N ASN A 188 27.36 5.38 2.70
CA ASN A 188 26.34 6.44 2.59
C ASN A 188 25.04 5.96 1.95
N LYS A 189 25.11 5.01 1.02
CA LYS A 189 23.96 4.45 0.33
C LYS A 189 23.27 3.31 1.09
N ALA A 190 23.76 2.95 2.30
CA ALA A 190 23.13 1.96 3.15
C ALA A 190 21.72 2.38 3.63
N PHE A 191 21.51 3.69 3.77
CA PHE A 191 20.25 4.29 4.22
C PHE A 191 19.88 5.49 3.36
N VAL A 192 18.60 5.62 3.05
CA VAL A 192 17.99 6.76 2.37
C VAL A 192 17.09 7.48 3.36
N TYR A 193 17.21 8.81 3.43
CA TYR A 193 16.31 9.65 4.20
C TYR A 193 15.13 10.02 3.32
N ALA A 194 13.96 9.45 3.60
CA ALA A 194 12.77 9.58 2.79
C ALA A 194 11.87 10.73 3.27
N ASP A 195 11.23 11.40 2.32
CA ASP A 195 10.09 12.27 2.56
C ASP A 195 8.81 11.50 2.23
N ILE A 196 8.00 11.23 3.25
CA ILE A 196 6.74 10.50 3.16
C ILE A 196 5.50 11.41 3.38
N SER A 197 5.68 12.72 3.31
CA SER A 197 4.59 13.67 3.53
C SER A 197 3.43 13.48 2.54
N GLU A 198 3.75 13.11 1.30
CA GLU A 198 2.82 12.88 0.19
C GLU A 198 2.55 11.38 -0.07
N LEU A 199 2.81 10.51 0.90
CA LEU A 199 2.59 9.07 0.73
C LEU A 199 1.10 8.78 0.54
N SER A 200 0.76 8.23 -0.61
CA SER A 200 -0.62 7.94 -0.99
C SER A 200 -1.10 6.62 -0.40
N PRO A 201 -2.35 6.56 0.12
CA PRO A 201 -2.97 5.30 0.51
C PRO A 201 -2.99 4.31 -0.65
N MET A 202 -2.91 3.01 -0.34
CA MET A 202 -3.11 1.98 -1.34
C MET A 202 -4.58 2.06 -1.80
N ARG A 203 -4.79 2.52 -3.03
CA ARG A 203 -6.12 2.51 -3.64
C ARG A 203 -6.34 1.15 -4.27
N TYR A 204 -7.32 0.42 -3.76
CA TYR A 204 -7.87 -0.72 -4.46
C TYR A 204 -8.67 -0.18 -5.62
N LEU A 205 -8.18 -0.42 -6.82
CA LEU A 205 -9.05 -0.47 -7.96
C LEU A 205 -9.87 -1.75 -7.80
N VAL A 206 -11.01 -1.64 -7.14
CA VAL A 206 -12.06 -2.66 -7.11
C VAL A 206 -12.67 -2.82 -8.53
N GLU A 207 -12.10 -2.13 -9.52
CA GLU A 207 -12.52 -2.21 -10.93
C GLU A 207 -12.35 -3.60 -11.55
N ASN A 208 -11.70 -4.55 -10.90
CA ASN A 208 -11.56 -5.91 -11.41
C ASN A 208 -12.23 -7.00 -10.56
N TYR A 209 -12.88 -6.66 -9.47
CA TYR A 209 -14.03 -7.44 -9.03
C TYR A 209 -15.23 -6.86 -9.75
N ALA A 210 -15.27 -7.15 -11.05
CA ALA A 210 -16.37 -6.84 -11.90
C ALA A 210 -17.66 -7.18 -11.15
N THR A 211 -18.53 -6.22 -10.94
CA THR A 211 -19.96 -6.50 -11.08
C THR A 211 -20.05 -7.52 -12.20
N PRO A 212 -20.60 -8.73 -11.95
CA PRO A 212 -20.62 -9.75 -12.98
C PRO A 212 -21.16 -9.08 -14.23
N LYS A 213 -20.35 -9.07 -15.30
CA LYS A 213 -20.66 -8.36 -16.53
C LYS A 213 -22.01 -8.92 -16.99
N SER A 214 -23.06 -8.08 -16.92
CA SER A 214 -24.39 -8.54 -17.29
C SER A 214 -24.44 -8.71 -18.80
N ALA A 215 -24.92 -9.88 -19.25
CA ALA A 215 -25.32 -10.12 -20.61
C ALA A 215 -26.86 -9.96 -20.79
N ASP A 216 -27.52 -9.26 -19.86
CA ASP A 216 -28.94 -8.98 -19.94
C ASP A 216 -29.25 -7.86 -20.91
N LEU A 217 -30.39 -7.99 -21.61
CA LEU A 217 -30.97 -6.89 -22.37
C LEU A 217 -31.70 -5.91 -21.43
N ALA A 218 -31.54 -4.62 -21.67
CA ALA A 218 -32.38 -3.57 -21.11
C ALA A 218 -33.70 -3.44 -21.87
N SER A 219 -33.69 -3.71 -23.18
CA SER A 219 -34.92 -3.68 -24.03
C SER A 219 -34.74 -4.55 -25.26
N LEU A 220 -35.88 -5.08 -25.74
CA LEU A 220 -36.00 -5.77 -27.01
C LEU A 220 -37.34 -5.39 -27.63
N SER A 221 -37.35 -4.96 -28.90
CA SER A 221 -38.53 -4.65 -29.64
C SER A 221 -38.39 -5.08 -31.11
N ILE A 222 -39.53 -5.47 -31.71
CA ILE A 222 -39.63 -5.84 -33.12
C ILE A 222 -40.70 -4.95 -33.74
N GLY A 223 -40.29 -3.75 -34.24
CA GLY A 223 -41.22 -2.74 -34.69
C GLY A 223 -42.29 -2.42 -33.64
N SER A 224 -43.55 -2.46 -34.04
CA SER A 224 -44.71 -2.25 -33.16
C SER A 224 -45.33 -3.54 -32.65
N LEU A 225 -44.65 -4.72 -32.80
CA LEU A 225 -45.19 -6.00 -32.36
C LEU A 225 -45.20 -6.11 -30.84
N THR A 226 -46.29 -6.67 -30.32
CA THR A 226 -46.38 -6.98 -28.90
C THR A 226 -45.69 -8.34 -28.63
N LEU A 227 -44.71 -8.33 -27.78
CA LEU A 227 -44.04 -9.56 -27.31
C LEU A 227 -44.92 -10.26 -26.25
N SER A 228 -45.04 -11.56 -26.35
CA SER A 228 -45.74 -12.41 -25.36
C SER A 228 -44.77 -13.49 -24.85
N PRO A 229 -44.45 -13.50 -23.54
CA PRO A 229 -44.79 -12.48 -22.54
C PRO A 229 -44.19 -11.10 -22.85
N ALA A 230 -44.66 -10.07 -22.13
CA ALA A 230 -44.02 -8.73 -22.20
C ALA A 230 -42.53 -8.84 -21.86
N PHE A 231 -41.70 -8.02 -22.51
CA PHE A 231 -40.25 -8.09 -22.30
C PHE A 231 -39.88 -7.93 -20.82
N ALA A 232 -39.02 -8.82 -20.34
CA ALA A 232 -38.36 -8.77 -19.03
C ALA A 232 -36.95 -9.36 -19.18
N ALA A 233 -35.96 -8.76 -18.56
CA ALA A 233 -34.53 -9.12 -18.74
C ALA A 233 -34.21 -10.56 -18.32
N ASP A 234 -35.00 -11.14 -17.39
CA ASP A 234 -34.85 -12.50 -16.90
C ASP A 234 -35.50 -13.56 -17.82
N LYS A 235 -36.38 -13.14 -18.74
CA LYS A 235 -37.03 -14.00 -19.71
C LYS A 235 -36.21 -14.08 -20.98
N THR A 236 -36.14 -15.28 -21.56
CA THR A 236 -35.33 -15.53 -22.76
C THR A 236 -36.15 -16.00 -23.96
N GLU A 237 -37.44 -16.29 -23.76
CA GLU A 237 -38.32 -16.82 -24.81
C GLU A 237 -39.57 -15.96 -24.96
N TYR A 238 -39.86 -15.55 -26.18
CA TYR A 238 -40.98 -14.69 -26.54
C TYR A 238 -41.66 -15.18 -27.82
N ALA A 239 -42.93 -14.81 -27.98
CA ALA A 239 -43.68 -14.97 -29.22
C ALA A 239 -44.24 -13.61 -29.68
N ALA A 240 -44.37 -13.44 -30.97
CA ALA A 240 -45.03 -12.30 -31.58
C ALA A 240 -45.74 -12.73 -32.88
N ALA A 241 -46.72 -11.96 -33.32
CA ALA A 241 -47.40 -12.21 -34.59
C ALA A 241 -47.37 -10.94 -35.48
N THR A 242 -47.33 -11.14 -36.82
CA THR A 242 -47.29 -10.02 -37.77
C THR A 242 -47.98 -10.41 -39.09
N THR A 243 -48.59 -9.43 -39.74
CA THR A 243 -49.01 -9.48 -41.16
C THR A 243 -48.06 -8.72 -42.06
N ASN A 244 -47.09 -7.97 -41.49
CA ASN A 244 -46.13 -7.18 -42.24
C ASN A 244 -45.10 -8.07 -42.94
N ALA A 245 -44.58 -7.62 -44.07
CA ALA A 245 -43.48 -8.29 -44.75
C ALA A 245 -42.14 -8.13 -44.02
N THR A 246 -41.99 -7.02 -43.32
CA THR A 246 -40.76 -6.69 -42.60
C THR A 246 -41.05 -5.94 -41.29
N ASN A 247 -40.16 -6.05 -40.33
CA ASN A 247 -40.14 -5.23 -39.12
C ASN A 247 -38.70 -4.93 -38.68
N THR A 248 -38.49 -3.78 -38.05
CA THR A 248 -37.19 -3.41 -37.49
C THR A 248 -36.98 -4.11 -36.17
N ILE A 249 -35.79 -4.70 -35.94
CA ILE A 249 -35.45 -5.33 -34.65
C ILE A 249 -34.46 -4.38 -33.93
N THR A 250 -34.82 -3.98 -32.70
CA THR A 250 -33.97 -3.14 -31.87
C THR A 250 -33.80 -3.79 -30.52
N ALA A 251 -32.54 -3.91 -30.08
CA ALA A 251 -32.17 -4.44 -28.77
C ALA A 251 -31.13 -3.53 -28.12
N ALA A 252 -31.26 -3.31 -26.81
CA ALA A 252 -30.26 -2.59 -26.02
C ALA A 252 -29.82 -3.46 -24.86
N ALA A 253 -28.50 -3.57 -24.64
CA ALA A 253 -27.94 -4.27 -23.49
C ALA A 253 -28.03 -3.40 -22.23
N GLN A 254 -28.11 -4.02 -21.06
CA GLN A 254 -28.03 -3.34 -19.77
C GLN A 254 -26.63 -2.75 -19.53
N ASP A 255 -25.59 -3.46 -19.96
CA ASP A 255 -24.22 -3.02 -19.89
C ASP A 255 -23.77 -2.52 -21.25
N GLY A 256 -23.39 -1.24 -21.34
CA GLY A 256 -22.96 -0.62 -22.59
C GLY A 256 -21.67 -1.20 -23.20
N SER A 257 -20.94 -2.06 -22.45
CA SER A 257 -19.78 -2.80 -22.95
C SER A 257 -20.12 -4.14 -23.61
N ALA A 258 -21.38 -4.58 -23.54
CA ALA A 258 -21.85 -5.83 -24.15
C ALA A 258 -22.01 -5.68 -25.67
N SER A 259 -21.68 -6.72 -26.40
CA SER A 259 -21.98 -6.84 -27.83
C SER A 259 -23.28 -7.59 -28.07
N ILE A 260 -24.05 -7.15 -29.07
CA ILE A 260 -25.33 -7.77 -29.45
C ILE A 260 -25.21 -8.29 -30.88
N GLU A 261 -25.52 -9.56 -31.07
CA GLU A 261 -25.67 -10.23 -32.37
C GLU A 261 -27.14 -10.63 -32.59
N ILE A 262 -27.74 -10.23 -33.71
CA ILE A 262 -29.14 -10.55 -34.04
C ILE A 262 -29.19 -11.37 -35.31
N LYS A 263 -29.92 -12.50 -35.26
CA LYS A 263 -30.15 -13.35 -36.42
C LYS A 263 -31.64 -13.69 -36.56
N VAL A 264 -32.07 -13.82 -37.81
CA VAL A 264 -33.37 -14.39 -38.20
C VAL A 264 -33.09 -15.70 -38.93
N GLY A 265 -33.41 -16.83 -38.29
CA GLY A 265 -32.90 -18.11 -38.74
C GLY A 265 -31.36 -18.10 -38.77
N SER A 266 -30.77 -18.26 -39.96
CA SER A 266 -29.33 -18.17 -40.18
C SER A 266 -28.84 -16.80 -40.68
N THR A 267 -29.74 -15.86 -41.00
CA THR A 267 -29.43 -14.57 -41.58
C THR A 267 -29.13 -13.53 -40.48
N GLU A 268 -27.97 -12.89 -40.52
CA GLU A 268 -27.62 -11.82 -39.59
C GLU A 268 -28.37 -10.54 -39.96
N VAL A 269 -28.85 -9.84 -38.90
CA VAL A 269 -29.57 -8.55 -39.04
C VAL A 269 -28.85 -7.53 -38.15
N THR A 270 -28.51 -6.39 -38.73
CA THR A 270 -27.92 -5.28 -37.95
C THR A 270 -28.92 -4.81 -36.88
N ASN A 271 -28.45 -4.50 -35.67
CA ASN A 271 -29.31 -3.91 -34.65
C ASN A 271 -29.90 -2.56 -35.11
N GLY A 272 -31.20 -2.42 -35.05
CA GLY A 272 -31.97 -1.33 -35.68
C GLY A 272 -32.26 -1.54 -37.18
N GLY A 273 -31.84 -2.68 -37.72
CA GLY A 273 -32.13 -3.07 -39.10
C GLY A 273 -33.46 -3.76 -39.30
N SER A 274 -33.89 -3.87 -40.58
CA SER A 274 -35.16 -4.50 -40.97
C SER A 274 -34.97 -5.99 -41.22
N ALA A 275 -35.77 -6.81 -40.55
CA ALA A 275 -35.88 -8.25 -40.78
C ALA A 275 -37.05 -8.56 -41.74
N THR A 276 -36.85 -9.49 -42.68
CA THR A 276 -37.89 -9.96 -43.61
C THR A 276 -38.43 -11.29 -43.11
N TRP A 277 -39.76 -11.43 -43.14
CA TRP A 277 -40.46 -12.60 -42.64
C TRP A 277 -40.90 -13.53 -43.77
N ALA A 278 -40.57 -14.81 -43.61
CA ALA A 278 -41.21 -15.86 -44.39
C ALA A 278 -42.62 -16.17 -43.82
N SER A 279 -43.57 -16.68 -44.68
CA SER A 279 -44.89 -17.11 -44.20
C SER A 279 -44.71 -18.22 -43.14
N GLY A 280 -45.47 -18.14 -42.06
CA GLY A 280 -45.39 -19.06 -40.91
C GLY A 280 -44.41 -18.61 -39.84
N SER A 281 -43.73 -19.55 -39.19
CA SER A 281 -42.87 -19.30 -38.05
C SER A 281 -41.48 -18.89 -38.45
N ASN A 282 -41.01 -17.77 -37.89
CA ASN A 282 -39.65 -17.23 -38.02
C ASN A 282 -39.00 -17.13 -36.64
N THR A 283 -37.76 -17.62 -36.48
CA THR A 283 -37.03 -17.55 -35.24
C THR A 283 -36.04 -16.42 -35.25
N VAL A 284 -36.19 -15.45 -34.36
CA VAL A 284 -35.23 -14.37 -34.09
C VAL A 284 -34.40 -14.75 -32.90
N THR A 285 -33.09 -14.70 -33.06
CA THR A 285 -32.13 -14.95 -31.96
C THR A 285 -31.34 -13.69 -31.72
N VAL A 286 -31.36 -13.21 -30.47
CA VAL A 286 -30.56 -12.06 -30.00
C VAL A 286 -29.57 -12.57 -28.98
N LYS A 287 -28.28 -12.64 -29.35
CA LYS A 287 -27.19 -13.09 -28.48
C LYS A 287 -26.45 -11.88 -27.93
N VAL A 288 -26.40 -11.80 -26.62
CA VAL A 288 -25.66 -10.77 -25.88
C VAL A 288 -24.41 -11.39 -25.30
N THR A 289 -23.26 -10.76 -25.55
CA THR A 289 -21.96 -11.22 -25.03
C THR A 289 -21.29 -10.09 -24.30
N ASN A 290 -20.85 -10.34 -23.05
CA ASN A 290 -20.13 -9.39 -22.24
C ASN A 290 -18.97 -10.10 -21.48
N GLY A 291 -17.78 -10.08 -22.07
CA GLY A 291 -16.65 -10.88 -21.60
C GLY A 291 -16.96 -12.38 -21.68
N SER A 292 -16.96 -13.07 -20.52
CA SER A 292 -17.33 -14.49 -20.43
C SER A 292 -18.84 -14.74 -20.27
N ALA A 293 -19.63 -13.70 -19.97
CA ALA A 293 -21.07 -13.83 -19.81
C ALA A 293 -21.73 -13.81 -21.20
N VAL A 294 -22.61 -14.80 -21.46
CA VAL A 294 -23.38 -14.90 -22.71
C VAL A 294 -24.82 -15.23 -22.35
N LYS A 295 -25.77 -14.49 -22.95
CA LYS A 295 -27.22 -14.77 -22.84
C LYS A 295 -27.89 -14.67 -24.20
N THR A 296 -28.77 -15.57 -24.48
CA THR A 296 -29.46 -15.62 -25.76
C THR A 296 -30.98 -15.48 -25.53
N TYR A 297 -31.58 -14.53 -26.24
CA TYR A 297 -33.03 -14.31 -26.27
C TYR A 297 -33.59 -14.81 -27.60
N THR A 298 -34.71 -15.51 -27.55
CA THR A 298 -35.35 -16.08 -28.73
C THR A 298 -36.76 -15.51 -28.86
N VAL A 299 -37.09 -15.00 -30.03
CA VAL A 299 -38.47 -14.55 -30.34
C VAL A 299 -38.97 -15.32 -31.53
N THR A 300 -40.10 -16.05 -31.33
CA THR A 300 -40.79 -16.72 -32.43
C THR A 300 -41.81 -15.74 -33.03
N VAL A 301 -41.56 -15.30 -34.24
CA VAL A 301 -42.45 -14.37 -34.99
C VAL A 301 -43.25 -15.18 -35.98
N THR A 302 -44.59 -15.22 -35.83
CA THR A 302 -45.49 -15.90 -36.76
C THR A 302 -46.07 -14.88 -37.73
N LYS A 303 -45.80 -15.08 -39.03
CA LYS A 303 -46.38 -14.28 -40.10
C LYS A 303 -47.60 -14.99 -40.73
N SER A 304 -48.74 -14.35 -40.64
CA SER A 304 -49.98 -14.77 -41.31
C SER A 304 -50.06 -14.16 -42.72
#